data_adcddd19a4d3702303ee44b155f4cb52
#
_entry.id   adcddd19a4d3702303ee44b155f4cb52
#
_cell.length_a   1.000
_cell.length_b   1.000
_cell.length_c   1.000
_cell.angle_alpha   90.00
_cell.angle_beta   90.00
_cell.angle_gamma   90.00
#
_symmetry.space_group_name_H-M   'P 1'
#
loop_
_entity.id
_entity.type
_entity.pdbx_description
1 polymer ?
#
loop_
_entity_poly.entity_id
_entity_poly.type
_entity_poly.pdbx_seq_one_letter_code
_entity_poly.pdbx_strand_id
1 'polypeptide(L)'
;DYNLPLLGTADAPALASFREAVNSKDGFVFVTGEYNHSIPASLKNAIDYLRDEWANKPAGIVSYGSLGGARATQHLRGILGELQIADVRSHTALSMFTDFENWPVFKPNDKHLNNLNTMFEQVKAWGEALKTIR
;
A
#
# COMPACT_ATOMS: atom_id res chain seq x y z
N ASP A 1 -13.58 8.33 11.25
CA ASP A 1 -13.40 7.89 12.63
C ASP A 1 -11.95 7.46 12.84
N TYR A 2 -11.25 8.13 13.77
CA TYR A 2 -9.87 7.83 14.15
C TYR A 2 -9.83 6.82 15.31
N ASN A 3 -10.73 5.87 15.30
CA ASN A 3 -10.72 4.83 16.31
C ASN A 3 -9.51 3.93 16.11
N LEU A 4 -8.66 3.86 17.12
CA LEU A 4 -7.59 2.88 17.15
C LEU A 4 -8.17 1.47 17.14
N PRO A 5 -7.54 0.51 16.46
CA PRO A 5 -7.98 -0.88 16.52
C PRO A 5 -7.91 -1.34 17.97
N LEU A 6 -9.05 -1.71 18.52
CA LEU A 6 -9.10 -2.41 19.79
C LEU A 6 -9.01 -3.90 19.48
N LEU A 7 -7.97 -4.55 19.95
CA LEU A 7 -7.83 -5.99 19.86
C LEU A 7 -9.10 -6.66 20.43
N GLY A 8 -9.86 -7.33 19.58
CA GLY A 8 -11.10 -8.03 19.98
C GLY A 8 -12.41 -7.33 19.62
N THR A 9 -12.43 -6.13 19.04
CA THR A 9 -13.67 -5.50 18.55
C THR A 9 -13.98 -5.84 17.08
N ALA A 10 -13.84 -7.10 16.73
CA ALA A 10 -13.93 -7.58 15.37
C ALA A 10 -15.32 -7.52 14.71
N ASP A 11 -16.35 -7.04 15.40
CA ASP A 11 -17.75 -7.22 15.02
C ASP A 11 -18.42 -6.01 14.39
N ALA A 12 -17.67 -4.93 14.12
CA ALA A 12 -18.25 -3.78 13.42
C ALA A 12 -18.56 -4.14 11.96
N PRO A 13 -19.77 -3.88 11.43
CA PRO A 13 -20.14 -4.23 10.05
C PRO A 13 -19.17 -3.66 8.98
N ALA A 14 -18.67 -2.45 9.20
CA ALA A 14 -17.68 -1.83 8.31
C ALA A 14 -16.35 -2.61 8.30
N LEU A 15 -15.92 -3.15 9.44
CA LEU A 15 -14.72 -3.98 9.54
C LEU A 15 -14.93 -5.34 8.86
N ALA A 16 -16.10 -5.93 8.99
CA ALA A 16 -16.44 -7.19 8.31
C ALA A 16 -16.34 -7.03 6.78
N SER A 17 -16.92 -5.97 6.22
CA SER A 17 -16.83 -5.67 4.79
C SER A 17 -15.39 -5.43 4.33
N PHE A 18 -14.60 -4.71 5.13
CA PHE A 18 -13.18 -4.47 4.82
C PHE A 18 -12.38 -5.77 4.85
N ARG A 19 -12.58 -6.60 5.85
CA ARG A 19 -11.97 -7.93 5.97
C ARG A 19 -12.29 -8.80 4.76
N GLU A 20 -13.55 -8.87 4.36
CA GLU A 20 -13.97 -9.63 3.19
C GLU A 20 -13.32 -9.10 1.91
N ALA A 21 -13.29 -7.77 1.74
CA ALA A 21 -12.63 -7.13 0.60
C ALA A 21 -11.15 -7.50 0.52
N VAL A 22 -10.43 -7.46 1.63
CA VAL A 22 -9.00 -7.82 1.69
C VAL A 22 -8.81 -9.33 1.46
N ASN A 23 -9.62 -10.17 2.11
CA ASN A 23 -9.53 -11.62 1.97
C ASN A 23 -9.73 -12.10 0.54
N SER A 24 -10.65 -11.48 -0.19
CA SER A 24 -10.99 -11.86 -1.57
C SER A 24 -9.92 -11.53 -2.61
N LYS A 25 -8.87 -10.81 -2.25
CA LYS A 25 -7.82 -10.35 -3.18
C LYS A 25 -6.53 -11.16 -3.03
N ASP A 26 -5.84 -11.34 -4.15
CA ASP A 26 -4.59 -12.08 -4.22
C ASP A 26 -3.34 -11.20 -4.09
N GLY A 27 -3.51 -9.89 -4.08
CA GLY A 27 -2.43 -8.91 -3.93
C GLY A 27 -2.97 -7.49 -3.86
N PHE A 28 -2.11 -6.53 -3.53
CA PHE A 28 -2.49 -5.16 -3.23
C PHE A 28 -1.60 -4.15 -3.92
N VAL A 29 -2.12 -2.95 -4.10
CA VAL A 29 -1.33 -1.75 -4.37
C VAL A 29 -1.68 -0.72 -3.31
N PHE A 30 -0.71 -0.38 -2.48
CA PHE A 30 -0.84 0.69 -1.51
C PHE A 30 -0.51 2.03 -2.18
N VAL A 31 -1.47 2.94 -2.17
CA VAL A 31 -1.27 4.33 -2.64
C VAL A 31 -1.22 5.24 -1.42
N THR A 32 -0.10 5.90 -1.22
CA THR A 32 0.14 6.70 0.00
C THR A 32 0.84 8.02 -0.25
N GLY A 33 0.44 9.05 0.47
CA GLY A 33 1.23 10.26 0.64
C GLY A 33 2.27 10.10 1.75
N GLU A 34 3.20 11.05 1.83
CA GLU A 34 4.13 11.18 2.95
C GLU A 34 3.67 12.32 3.87
N TYR A 35 3.42 12.00 5.12
CA TYR A 35 3.07 12.93 6.18
C TYR A 35 4.07 12.83 7.31
N ASN A 36 4.74 13.94 7.64
CA ASN A 36 5.71 13.99 8.73
C ASN A 36 6.69 12.80 8.71
N HIS A 37 7.28 12.55 7.54
CA HIS A 37 8.31 11.50 7.37
C HIS A 37 7.79 10.05 7.34
N SER A 38 6.48 9.82 7.37
CA SER A 38 5.88 8.47 7.41
C SER A 38 4.59 8.39 6.57
N ILE A 39 3.91 7.25 6.67
CA ILE A 39 2.57 7.07 6.10
C ILE A 39 1.52 7.84 6.91
N PRO A 40 0.36 8.18 6.31
CA PRO A 40 -0.76 8.77 7.04
C PRO A 40 -1.26 7.85 8.16
N ALA A 41 -1.63 8.44 9.29
CA ALA A 41 -2.19 7.68 10.43
C ALA A 41 -3.43 6.86 10.05
N SER A 42 -4.25 7.37 9.13
CA SER A 42 -5.44 6.65 8.62
C SER A 42 -5.08 5.36 7.89
N LEU A 43 -4.00 5.36 7.09
CA LEU A 43 -3.53 4.15 6.42
C LEU A 43 -3.00 3.14 7.41
N LYS A 44 -2.16 3.58 8.37
CA LYS A 44 -1.63 2.70 9.43
C LYS A 44 -2.76 2.08 10.24
N ASN A 45 -3.75 2.88 10.63
CA ASN A 45 -4.93 2.41 11.34
C ASN A 45 -5.72 1.35 10.55
N ALA A 46 -5.95 1.58 9.25
CA ALA A 46 -6.64 0.61 8.40
C ALA A 46 -5.88 -0.71 8.29
N ILE A 47 -4.56 -0.66 8.15
CA ILE A 47 -3.71 -1.86 8.09
C ILE A 47 -3.80 -2.65 9.40
N ASP A 48 -3.77 -1.97 10.55
CA ASP A 48 -3.74 -2.58 11.88
C ASP A 48 -5.05 -3.25 12.30
N TYR A 49 -6.16 -2.99 11.60
CA TYR A 49 -7.43 -3.70 11.86
C TYR A 49 -7.41 -5.17 11.44
N LEU A 50 -6.50 -5.56 10.54
CA LEU A 50 -6.41 -6.91 9.99
C LEU A 50 -4.99 -7.44 10.19
N ARG A 51 -4.84 -8.75 10.24
CA ARG A 51 -3.55 -9.43 10.35
C ARG A 51 -3.45 -10.60 9.39
N ASP A 52 -4.20 -11.65 9.63
CA ASP A 52 -4.11 -12.90 8.87
C ASP A 52 -4.57 -12.75 7.42
N GLU A 53 -5.49 -11.81 7.20
CA GLU A 53 -6.03 -11.51 5.88
C GLU A 53 -4.98 -10.94 4.91
N TRP A 54 -3.92 -10.34 5.45
CA TRP A 54 -2.80 -9.79 4.68
C TRP A 54 -1.77 -10.84 4.29
N ALA A 55 -1.60 -11.88 5.10
CA ALA A 55 -0.46 -12.78 5.03
C ALA A 55 -0.34 -13.54 3.70
N ASN A 56 0.91 -13.70 3.26
CA ASN A 56 1.28 -14.44 2.04
C ASN A 56 0.67 -13.86 0.76
N LYS A 57 0.46 -12.56 0.72
CA LYS A 57 -0.01 -11.84 -0.47
C LYS A 57 1.03 -10.79 -0.90
N PRO A 58 1.22 -10.57 -2.20
CA PRO A 58 2.16 -9.55 -2.67
C PRO A 58 1.56 -8.14 -2.60
N ALA A 59 2.43 -7.14 -2.50
CA ALA A 59 2.04 -5.75 -2.60
C ALA A 59 3.00 -4.90 -3.42
N GLY A 60 2.45 -3.98 -4.19
CA GLY A 60 3.15 -2.86 -4.80
C GLY A 60 2.88 -1.57 -4.03
N ILE A 61 3.72 -0.56 -4.22
CA ILE A 61 3.58 0.75 -3.58
C ILE A 61 3.63 1.87 -4.62
N VAL A 62 2.68 2.76 -4.56
CA VAL A 62 2.69 4.06 -5.23
C VAL A 62 2.70 5.13 -4.15
N SER A 63 3.71 5.98 -4.15
CA SER A 63 3.84 7.02 -3.14
C SER A 63 3.96 8.41 -3.75
N TYR A 64 3.61 9.44 -2.99
CA TYR A 64 3.83 10.80 -3.41
C TYR A 64 4.24 11.70 -2.25
N GLY A 65 4.99 12.76 -2.57
CA GLY A 65 5.46 13.75 -1.61
C GLY A 65 6.57 14.62 -2.20
N SER A 66 7.16 15.47 -1.38
CA SER A 66 8.28 16.34 -1.80
C SER A 66 9.50 15.52 -2.29
N LEU A 67 9.76 14.37 -1.67
CA LEU A 67 10.76 13.38 -2.08
C LEU A 67 10.11 12.13 -2.70
N GLY A 68 8.97 12.28 -3.39
CA GLY A 68 8.25 11.16 -3.96
C GLY A 68 7.64 10.20 -2.92
N GLY A 69 7.58 10.56 -1.65
CA GLY A 69 7.09 9.69 -0.58
C GLY A 69 8.07 8.57 -0.20
N ALA A 70 9.36 8.75 -0.45
CA ALA A 70 10.36 7.69 -0.24
C ALA A 70 10.46 7.22 1.22
N ARG A 71 10.34 8.13 2.18
CA ARG A 71 10.42 7.79 3.61
C ARG A 71 9.16 7.05 4.08
N ALA A 72 7.99 7.50 3.63
CA ALA A 72 6.73 6.78 3.86
C ALA A 72 6.78 5.36 3.29
N THR A 73 7.34 5.20 2.08
CA THR A 73 7.54 3.89 1.46
C THR A 73 8.42 2.98 2.30
N GLN A 74 9.55 3.48 2.84
CA GLN A 74 10.43 2.67 3.69
C GLN A 74 9.74 2.24 5.00
N HIS A 75 9.00 3.14 5.64
CA HIS A 75 8.23 2.77 6.83
C HIS A 75 7.14 1.75 6.51
N LEU A 76 6.43 1.92 5.39
CA LEU A 76 5.41 0.97 4.96
C LEU A 76 6.00 -0.42 4.71
N ARG A 77 7.15 -0.53 4.04
CA ARG A 77 7.82 -1.82 3.80
C ARG A 77 8.09 -2.59 5.10
N GLY A 78 8.54 -1.92 6.16
CA GLY A 78 8.72 -2.54 7.47
C GLY A 78 7.41 -3.07 8.06
N ILE A 79 6.32 -2.33 7.92
CA ILE A 79 4.97 -2.73 8.38
C ILE A 79 4.48 -3.94 7.58
N LEU A 80 4.63 -3.92 6.24
CA LEU A 80 4.21 -5.01 5.36
C LEU A 80 5.00 -6.29 5.68
N GLY A 81 6.30 -6.18 5.95
CA GLY A 81 7.14 -7.31 6.36
C GLY A 81 6.65 -7.99 7.65
N GLU A 82 6.25 -7.22 8.66
CA GLU A 82 5.69 -7.76 9.91
C GLU A 82 4.38 -8.54 9.69
N LEU A 83 3.60 -8.13 8.69
CA LEU A 83 2.34 -8.77 8.32
C LEU A 83 2.49 -9.92 7.31
N GLN A 84 3.71 -10.32 7.00
CA GLN A 84 4.02 -11.33 5.97
C GLN A 84 3.47 -10.96 4.58
N ILE A 85 3.37 -9.67 4.28
CA ILE A 85 3.06 -9.19 2.94
C ILE A 85 4.37 -9.09 2.16
N ALA A 86 4.43 -9.74 1.00
CA ALA A 86 5.61 -9.72 0.13
C ALA A 86 5.60 -8.45 -0.73
N ASP A 87 6.24 -7.39 -0.29
CA ASP A 87 6.32 -6.15 -1.05
C ASP A 87 7.36 -6.25 -2.18
N VAL A 88 6.90 -5.96 -3.40
CA VAL A 88 7.78 -6.04 -4.57
C VAL A 88 8.77 -4.87 -4.61
N ARG A 89 9.92 -5.10 -5.28
CA ARG A 89 10.99 -4.10 -5.36
C ARG A 89 10.56 -2.83 -6.07
N SER A 90 9.88 -2.96 -7.21
CA SER A 90 9.48 -1.80 -8.00
C SER A 90 8.39 -1.01 -7.30
N HIS A 91 8.57 0.30 -7.21
CA HIS A 91 7.55 1.22 -6.73
C HIS A 91 7.53 2.48 -7.58
N THR A 92 6.41 3.19 -7.59
CA THR A 92 6.28 4.47 -8.27
C THR A 92 6.27 5.60 -7.26
N ALA A 93 7.25 6.49 -7.37
CA ALA A 93 7.40 7.67 -6.51
C ALA A 93 7.04 8.93 -7.30
N LEU A 94 5.96 9.60 -6.92
CA LEU A 94 5.44 10.81 -7.57
C LEU A 94 5.91 12.05 -6.79
N SER A 95 6.59 12.96 -7.48
CA SER A 95 7.10 14.18 -6.88
C SER A 95 6.06 15.29 -6.94
N MET A 96 5.86 15.99 -5.83
CA MET A 96 5.03 17.20 -5.80
C MET A 96 5.54 18.30 -6.75
N PHE A 97 6.83 18.26 -7.11
CA PHE A 97 7.47 19.31 -7.92
C PHE A 97 7.50 19.02 -9.41
N THR A 98 7.45 17.74 -9.80
CA THR A 98 7.60 17.35 -11.21
C THR A 98 6.40 16.63 -11.80
N ASP A 99 5.49 16.13 -10.96
CA ASP A 99 4.30 15.37 -11.39
C ASP A 99 3.00 16.16 -11.20
N PHE A 100 3.13 17.46 -10.94
CA PHE A 100 2.02 18.42 -10.87
C PHE A 100 2.34 19.68 -11.67
N GLU A 101 1.35 20.23 -12.33
CA GLU A 101 1.42 21.52 -13.03
C GLU A 101 0.55 22.55 -12.29
N ASN A 102 1.15 23.67 -11.91
CA ASN A 102 0.44 24.75 -11.22
C ASN A 102 -0.48 24.25 -10.08
N TRP A 103 0.10 23.45 -9.18
CA TRP A 103 -0.62 22.82 -8.09
C TRP A 103 -2.08 23.29 -7.90
N PRO A 104 -3.10 22.41 -7.89
CA PRO A 104 -3.00 20.95 -7.66
C PRO A 104 -3.18 20.07 -8.91
N VAL A 105 -2.89 20.54 -10.11
CA VAL A 105 -3.14 19.79 -11.34
C VAL A 105 -2.17 18.63 -11.48
N PHE A 106 -2.66 17.40 -11.32
CA PHE A 106 -1.85 16.19 -11.47
C PHE A 106 -1.49 15.95 -12.94
N LYS A 107 -0.20 15.93 -13.23
CA LYS A 107 0.35 15.72 -14.57
C LYS A 107 1.62 14.88 -14.50
N PRO A 108 1.47 13.58 -14.24
CA PRO A 108 2.62 12.70 -14.04
C PRO A 108 3.43 12.54 -15.32
N ASN A 109 4.72 12.32 -15.15
CA ASN A 109 5.63 12.03 -16.25
C ASN A 109 5.41 10.60 -16.77
N ASP A 110 5.44 10.41 -18.11
CA ASP A 110 5.24 9.11 -18.76
C ASP A 110 6.24 8.02 -18.32
N LYS A 111 7.42 8.39 -17.84
CA LYS A 111 8.39 7.43 -17.28
C LYS A 111 7.82 6.58 -16.14
N HIS A 112 6.80 7.09 -15.43
CA HIS A 112 6.15 6.33 -14.35
C HIS A 112 5.38 5.12 -14.86
N LEU A 113 4.92 5.12 -16.12
CA LEU A 113 4.22 3.98 -16.71
C LEU A 113 5.09 2.72 -16.75
N ASN A 114 6.36 2.85 -17.06
CA ASN A 114 7.29 1.71 -17.06
C ASN A 114 7.46 1.12 -15.65
N ASN A 115 7.60 1.99 -14.64
CA ASN A 115 7.70 1.54 -13.25
C ASN A 115 6.42 0.86 -12.77
N LEU A 116 5.26 1.43 -13.12
CA LEU A 116 3.96 0.84 -12.78
C LEU A 116 3.79 -0.54 -13.44
N ASN A 117 4.07 -0.66 -14.73
CA ASN A 117 3.98 -1.93 -15.43
C ASN A 117 4.91 -2.98 -14.80
N THR A 118 6.16 -2.62 -14.53
CA THR A 118 7.11 -3.51 -13.85
C THR A 118 6.59 -3.94 -12.47
N MET A 119 6.04 -3.01 -11.70
CA MET A 119 5.45 -3.29 -10.39
C MET A 119 4.28 -4.28 -10.51
N PHE A 120 3.36 -4.06 -11.45
CA PHE A 120 2.22 -4.94 -11.66
C PHE A 120 2.64 -6.34 -12.08
N GLU A 121 3.62 -6.47 -12.97
CA GLU A 121 4.16 -7.79 -13.36
C GLU A 121 4.78 -8.52 -12.17
N GLN A 122 5.52 -7.81 -11.31
CA GLN A 122 6.08 -8.40 -10.10
C GLN A 122 4.98 -8.83 -9.11
N VAL A 123 3.97 -7.98 -8.87
CA VAL A 123 2.83 -8.30 -7.99
C VAL A 123 2.08 -9.53 -8.51
N LYS A 124 1.83 -9.59 -9.82
CA LYS A 124 1.15 -10.72 -10.44
C LYS A 124 1.95 -12.02 -10.28
N ALA A 125 3.22 -12.01 -10.65
CA ALA A 125 4.07 -13.19 -10.57
C ALA A 125 4.19 -13.73 -9.13
N TRP A 126 4.37 -12.83 -8.15
CA TRP A 126 4.43 -13.21 -6.75
C TRP A 126 3.06 -13.67 -6.22
N GLY A 127 1.97 -13.03 -6.69
CA GLY A 127 0.61 -13.45 -6.34
C GLY A 127 0.32 -14.90 -6.74
N GLU A 128 0.70 -15.28 -7.94
CA GLU A 128 0.55 -16.65 -8.44
C GLU A 128 1.41 -17.63 -7.63
N ALA A 129 2.66 -17.29 -7.34
CA ALA A 129 3.56 -18.14 -6.57
C ALA A 129 3.07 -18.30 -5.11
N LEU A 130 2.68 -17.23 -4.46
CA LEU A 130 2.26 -17.24 -3.05
C LEU A 130 0.89 -17.93 -2.83
N LYS A 131 0.08 -18.11 -3.86
CA LYS A 131 -1.15 -18.94 -3.76
C LYS A 131 -0.86 -20.38 -3.32
N THR A 132 0.32 -20.88 -3.54
CA THR A 132 0.69 -22.24 -3.15
C THR A 132 0.84 -22.47 -1.66
N ILE A 133 0.90 -21.39 -0.88
CA ILE A 133 1.09 -21.42 0.59
C ILE A 133 -0.04 -20.72 1.37
N ARG A 134 -1.17 -20.47 0.72
CA ARG A 134 -2.38 -19.87 1.32
C ARG A 134 -3.52 -20.86 1.43
#